data_5f719f729c0ec500c07475b8b50ceaa3
#
_entry.id   5f719f729c0ec500c07475b8b50ceaa3
#
_cell.length_a   1.000
_cell.length_b   1.000
_cell.length_c   1.000
_cell.angle_alpha   90.00
_cell.angle_beta   90.00
_cell.angle_gamma   90.00
#
_symmetry.space_group_name_H-M   'P 1'
#
loop_
_entity.id
_entity.type
_entity.pdbx_description
1 polymer ?
#
loop_
_entity_poly.entity_id
_entity_poly.type
_entity_poly.pdbx_seq_one_letter_code
_entity_poly.pdbx_strand_id
1 'polypeptide(L)'
;EVDLINYCFRIVINHYSEPFDLNYKKNFFDKYSQISIDKLITSRTTDELIENLKDTEYYEPLKRLKEKPNITLFDYDLALDQYAFAKVWKKRKKVLKKKELEILTRDYGSKIDLLNLQWIYRAKKYYEMKPVDIYALLVPIHYKLSTELIKELVEAPSIEEFDHILQKTSYWRHYDFNETLTIEQMYRDCLYHFYTVDRRRNPYSIATINTY
;
A
#
# COMPACT_ATOMS: atom_id res chain seq x y z
N GLU A 1 12.69 -2.03 0.18
CA GLU A 1 12.83 -2.45 1.59
C GLU A 1 11.64 -3.28 2.02
N VAL A 2 10.41 -2.76 1.93
CA VAL A 2 9.17 -3.46 2.34
C VAL A 2 9.05 -4.82 1.66
N ASP A 3 9.17 -4.89 0.33
CA ASP A 3 9.09 -6.16 -0.42
C ASP A 3 10.13 -7.19 0.06
N LEU A 4 11.31 -6.73 0.46
CA LEU A 4 12.35 -7.60 0.98
C LEU A 4 11.97 -8.16 2.35
N ILE A 5 11.46 -7.32 3.24
CA ILE A 5 11.03 -7.75 4.59
C ILE A 5 9.85 -8.70 4.46
N ASN A 6 8.86 -8.39 3.63
CA ASN A 6 7.71 -9.27 3.34
C ASN A 6 8.16 -10.62 2.79
N TYR A 7 9.16 -10.61 1.89
CA TYR A 7 9.74 -11.86 1.38
C TYR A 7 10.37 -12.71 2.50
N CYS A 8 11.12 -12.07 3.42
CA CYS A 8 11.69 -12.77 4.56
C CYS A 8 10.61 -13.34 5.50
N PHE A 9 9.53 -12.61 5.78
CA PHE A 9 8.40 -13.12 6.56
C PHE A 9 7.77 -14.36 5.91
N ARG A 10 7.56 -14.33 4.58
CA ARG A 10 7.01 -15.49 3.85
C ARG A 10 7.86 -16.74 4.00
N ILE A 11 9.18 -16.57 3.93
CA ILE A 11 10.11 -17.70 4.10
C ILE A 11 10.05 -18.25 5.52
N VAL A 12 10.12 -17.38 6.52
CA VAL A 12 10.12 -17.78 7.93
C VAL A 12 8.80 -18.44 8.32
N ILE A 13 7.66 -17.85 7.95
CA ILE A 13 6.33 -18.35 8.32
C ILE A 13 6.00 -19.67 7.60
N ASN A 14 6.37 -19.81 6.33
CA ASN A 14 6.12 -21.04 5.59
C ASN A 14 7.19 -22.13 5.81
N HIS A 15 8.17 -21.89 6.69
CA HIS A 15 9.23 -22.83 7.01
C HIS A 15 9.96 -23.39 5.78
N TYR A 16 10.25 -22.54 4.79
CA TYR A 16 11.07 -22.96 3.66
C TYR A 16 12.46 -23.39 4.12
N SER A 17 12.82 -24.65 3.81
CA SER A 17 14.07 -25.25 4.25
C SER A 17 15.29 -24.81 3.44
N GLU A 18 15.08 -24.31 2.25
CA GLU A 18 16.18 -23.84 1.41
C GLU A 18 16.64 -22.44 1.83
N PRO A 19 17.96 -22.25 1.99
CA PRO A 19 18.49 -20.91 2.26
C PRO A 19 18.19 -20.01 1.06
N PHE A 20 17.53 -18.92 1.33
CA PHE A 20 17.28 -17.90 0.31
C PHE A 20 18.51 -17.01 0.17
N ASP A 21 19.00 -16.85 -1.06
CA ASP A 21 20.15 -16.03 -1.35
C ASP A 21 19.72 -14.59 -1.68
N LEU A 22 20.05 -13.67 -0.78
CA LEU A 22 19.88 -12.23 -0.98
C LEU A 22 21.20 -11.50 -1.18
N ASN A 23 22.32 -12.22 -1.33
CA ASN A 23 23.64 -11.61 -1.42
C ASN A 23 23.78 -10.64 -2.60
N TYR A 24 23.04 -10.89 -3.70
CA TYR A 24 23.01 -9.98 -4.84
C TYR A 24 22.45 -8.58 -4.53
N LYS A 25 21.68 -8.44 -3.45
CA LYS A 25 21.14 -7.17 -2.95
C LYS A 25 22.04 -6.52 -1.89
N LYS A 26 22.95 -7.25 -1.29
CA LYS A 26 23.74 -6.84 -0.12
C LYS A 26 24.46 -5.50 -0.35
N ASN A 27 25.22 -5.37 -1.43
CA ASN A 27 25.97 -4.14 -1.72
C ASN A 27 25.09 -2.89 -1.80
N PHE A 28 23.87 -3.04 -2.31
CA PHE A 28 22.92 -1.93 -2.39
C PHE A 28 22.37 -1.58 -1.00
N PHE A 29 21.95 -2.59 -0.22
CA PHE A 29 21.36 -2.37 1.10
C PHE A 29 22.39 -1.85 2.10
N ASP A 30 23.61 -2.38 2.12
CA ASP A 30 24.69 -1.89 2.99
C ASP A 30 25.04 -0.42 2.73
N LYS A 31 24.86 0.05 1.50
CA LYS A 31 25.17 1.45 1.12
C LYS A 31 24.00 2.42 1.35
N TYR A 32 22.77 1.98 1.16
CA TYR A 32 21.60 2.88 1.06
C TYR A 32 20.49 2.59 2.08
N SER A 33 20.62 1.55 2.90
CA SER A 33 19.61 1.13 3.85
C SER A 33 20.20 0.86 5.23
N GLN A 34 19.36 0.89 6.25
CA GLN A 34 19.72 0.44 7.60
C GLN A 34 19.43 -1.06 7.79
N ILE A 35 18.87 -1.72 6.77
CA ILE A 35 18.54 -3.15 6.81
C ILE A 35 19.81 -3.96 6.54
N SER A 36 20.18 -4.83 7.46
CA SER A 36 21.27 -5.79 7.29
C SER A 36 20.76 -7.07 6.65
N ILE A 37 21.18 -7.34 5.41
CA ILE A 37 20.83 -8.58 4.71
C ILE A 37 21.29 -9.81 5.51
N ASP A 38 22.51 -9.78 6.06
CA ASP A 38 23.06 -10.90 6.85
C ASP A 38 22.20 -11.25 8.05
N LYS A 39 21.68 -10.23 8.77
CA LYS A 39 20.76 -10.44 9.89
C LYS A 39 19.41 -11.02 9.43
N LEU A 40 18.88 -10.58 8.30
CA LEU A 40 17.60 -11.07 7.80
C LEU A 40 17.68 -12.54 7.39
N ILE A 41 18.72 -12.94 6.64
CA ILE A 41 18.87 -14.33 6.16
C ILE A 41 19.18 -15.34 7.25
N THR A 42 19.65 -14.89 8.42
CA THR A 42 19.91 -15.77 9.58
C THR A 42 18.69 -15.97 10.46
N SER A 43 17.64 -15.17 10.30
CA SER A 43 16.41 -15.27 11.10
C SER A 43 15.68 -16.58 10.84
N ARG A 44 15.27 -17.28 11.89
CA ARG A 44 14.54 -18.55 11.83
C ARG A 44 13.11 -18.44 12.32
N THR A 45 12.82 -17.41 13.08
CA THR A 45 11.50 -17.12 13.64
C THR A 45 11.07 -15.70 13.29
N THR A 46 9.76 -15.44 13.34
CA THR A 46 9.22 -14.08 13.15
C THR A 46 9.74 -13.10 14.21
N ASP A 47 9.94 -13.59 15.43
CA ASP A 47 10.49 -12.79 16.53
C ASP A 47 11.93 -12.37 16.29
N GLU A 48 12.78 -13.31 15.83
CA GLU A 48 14.15 -12.99 15.44
C GLU A 48 14.20 -12.00 14.26
N LEU A 49 13.31 -12.18 13.27
CA LEU A 49 13.23 -11.29 12.12
C LEU A 49 12.88 -9.87 12.56
N ILE A 50 11.90 -9.71 13.45
CA ILE A 50 11.52 -8.40 13.99
C ILE A 50 12.65 -7.79 14.81
N GLU A 51 13.31 -8.58 15.68
CA GLU A 51 14.41 -8.07 16.50
C GLU A 51 15.63 -7.66 15.67
N ASN A 52 15.88 -8.36 14.55
CA ASN A 52 16.94 -8.00 13.60
C ASN A 52 16.64 -6.70 12.82
N LEU A 53 15.42 -6.21 12.88
CA LEU A 53 15.01 -4.91 12.32
C LEU A 53 14.98 -3.77 13.35
N LYS A 54 15.40 -4.01 14.60
CA LYS A 54 15.24 -3.07 15.73
C LYS A 54 15.88 -1.70 15.51
N ASP A 55 16.96 -1.63 14.75
CA ASP A 55 17.64 -0.38 14.42
C ASP A 55 17.04 0.31 13.18
N THR A 56 15.94 -0.21 12.64
CA THR A 56 15.25 0.31 11.47
C THR A 56 13.90 0.93 11.83
N GLU A 57 13.38 1.73 10.93
CA GLU A 57 12.05 2.35 11.06
C GLU A 57 10.88 1.34 10.97
N TYR A 58 11.14 0.10 10.57
CA TYR A 58 10.14 -0.97 10.44
C TYR A 58 9.89 -1.70 11.76
N TYR A 59 10.75 -1.54 12.74
CA TYR A 59 10.65 -2.23 14.02
C TYR A 59 9.36 -1.91 14.77
N GLU A 60 9.04 -0.64 14.96
CA GLU A 60 7.88 -0.21 15.76
C GLU A 60 6.53 -0.67 15.17
N PRO A 61 6.28 -0.56 13.85
CA PRO A 61 5.08 -1.12 13.25
C PRO A 61 4.93 -2.63 13.46
N LEU A 62 6.02 -3.37 13.32
CA LEU A 62 6.01 -4.84 13.45
C LEU A 62 5.91 -5.29 14.92
N LYS A 63 6.58 -4.59 15.84
CA LYS A 63 6.51 -4.88 17.27
C LYS A 63 5.09 -4.79 17.82
N ARG A 64 4.33 -3.78 17.39
CA ARG A 64 2.93 -3.60 17.79
C ARG A 64 2.03 -4.78 17.42
N LEU A 65 2.37 -5.50 16.38
CA LEU A 65 1.60 -6.69 15.99
C LEU A 65 1.73 -7.81 17.02
N LYS A 66 2.85 -7.93 17.74
CA LYS A 66 3.05 -8.99 18.74
C LYS A 66 2.00 -8.98 19.87
N GLU A 67 1.30 -7.87 20.06
CA GLU A 67 0.22 -7.74 21.05
C GLU A 67 -1.12 -8.33 20.54
N LYS A 68 -1.22 -8.64 19.26
CA LYS A 68 -2.44 -9.21 18.66
C LYS A 68 -2.45 -10.74 18.79
N PRO A 69 -3.58 -11.36 19.11
CA PRO A 69 -3.72 -12.81 19.02
C PRO A 69 -3.79 -13.26 17.55
N ASN A 70 -3.25 -14.44 17.24
CA ASN A 70 -3.35 -15.10 15.92
C ASN A 70 -2.85 -14.26 14.74
N ILE A 71 -1.63 -13.74 14.85
CA ILE A 71 -1.00 -12.97 13.77
C ILE A 71 -0.75 -13.87 12.55
N THR A 72 -1.11 -13.38 11.39
CA THR A 72 -0.91 -14.04 10.10
C THR A 72 0.14 -13.30 9.26
N LEU A 73 0.61 -13.93 8.19
CA LEU A 73 1.47 -13.27 7.19
C LEU A 73 0.82 -11.99 6.64
N PHE A 74 -0.49 -12.02 6.44
CA PHE A 74 -1.26 -10.87 5.95
C PHE A 74 -1.16 -9.66 6.89
N ASP A 75 -1.14 -9.87 8.22
CA ASP A 75 -1.01 -8.76 9.18
C ASP A 75 0.36 -8.07 9.06
N TYR A 76 1.43 -8.84 8.82
CA TYR A 76 2.77 -8.27 8.59
C TYR A 76 2.84 -7.50 7.28
N ASP A 77 2.37 -8.09 6.17
CA ASP A 77 2.31 -7.43 4.86
C ASP A 77 1.52 -6.11 4.96
N LEU A 78 0.33 -6.14 5.57
CA LEU A 78 -0.54 -4.97 5.74
C LEU A 78 0.12 -3.86 6.57
N ALA A 79 0.72 -4.20 7.71
CA ALA A 79 1.36 -3.20 8.58
C ALA A 79 2.53 -2.50 7.90
N LEU A 80 3.33 -3.25 7.15
CA LEU A 80 4.46 -2.72 6.38
C LEU A 80 3.99 -1.84 5.24
N ASP A 81 2.96 -2.25 4.50
CA ASP A 81 2.39 -1.47 3.39
C ASP A 81 1.78 -0.17 3.90
N GLN A 82 0.94 -0.22 4.94
CA GLN A 82 0.35 0.98 5.55
C GLN A 82 1.43 1.94 6.06
N TYR A 83 2.49 1.42 6.68
CA TYR A 83 3.62 2.21 7.13
C TYR A 83 4.35 2.89 5.96
N ALA A 84 4.64 2.14 4.89
CA ALA A 84 5.30 2.65 3.70
C ALA A 84 4.49 3.76 3.02
N PHE A 85 3.19 3.56 2.85
CA PHE A 85 2.29 4.57 2.29
C PHE A 85 2.29 5.85 3.14
N ALA A 86 2.12 5.72 4.45
CA ALA A 86 2.11 6.85 5.37
C ALA A 86 3.46 7.61 5.38
N LYS A 87 4.58 6.89 5.30
CA LYS A 87 5.93 7.47 5.24
C LYS A 87 6.13 8.33 4.00
N VAL A 88 5.82 7.80 2.81
CA VAL A 88 5.94 8.56 1.55
C VAL A 88 5.04 9.79 1.59
N TRP A 89 3.79 9.62 2.01
CA TRP A 89 2.83 10.72 2.13
C TRP A 89 3.32 11.84 3.06
N LYS A 90 3.89 11.49 4.20
CA LYS A 90 4.45 12.46 5.17
C LYS A 90 5.71 13.14 4.65
N LYS A 91 6.63 12.36 4.06
CA LYS A 91 7.92 12.87 3.56
C LYS A 91 7.76 13.80 2.36
N ARG A 92 6.73 13.63 1.51
CA ARG A 92 6.56 14.42 0.27
C ARG A 92 6.65 15.94 0.49
N LYS A 93 6.03 16.45 1.56
CA LYS A 93 6.01 17.89 1.90
C LYS A 93 7.37 18.42 2.37
N LYS A 94 8.24 17.52 2.87
CA LYS A 94 9.57 17.90 3.36
C LYS A 94 10.61 17.91 2.23
N VAL A 95 10.45 17.02 1.27
CA VAL A 95 11.44 16.77 0.20
C VAL A 95 11.10 17.52 -1.08
N LEU A 96 9.82 17.56 -1.45
CA LEU A 96 9.35 18.14 -2.71
C LEU A 96 8.76 19.52 -2.50
N LYS A 97 8.86 20.36 -3.54
CA LYS A 97 8.35 21.74 -3.54
C LYS A 97 7.59 22.03 -4.84
N LYS A 98 6.67 23.02 -4.75
CA LYS A 98 5.95 23.54 -5.91
C LYS A 98 5.34 22.41 -6.75
N LYS A 99 5.62 22.42 -8.04
CA LYS A 99 5.05 21.52 -9.05
C LYS A 99 5.34 20.04 -8.77
N GLU A 100 6.54 19.71 -8.30
CA GLU A 100 6.88 18.33 -7.95
C GLU A 100 6.02 17.79 -6.80
N LEU A 101 5.76 18.64 -5.79
CA LEU A 101 4.87 18.30 -4.69
C LEU A 101 3.42 18.11 -5.17
N GLU A 102 2.95 18.95 -6.08
CA GLU A 102 1.59 18.85 -6.65
C GLU A 102 1.43 17.54 -7.44
N ILE A 103 2.40 17.22 -8.31
CA ILE A 103 2.40 16.00 -9.11
C ILE A 103 2.36 14.78 -8.20
N LEU A 104 3.33 14.64 -7.27
CA LEU A 104 3.36 13.49 -6.37
C LEU A 104 2.11 13.41 -5.49
N THR A 105 1.60 14.56 -5.00
CA THR A 105 0.39 14.56 -4.17
C THR A 105 -0.81 14.05 -4.93
N ARG A 106 -0.96 14.43 -6.21
CA ARG A 106 -2.04 13.95 -7.08
C ARG A 106 -1.89 12.48 -7.39
N ASP A 107 -0.74 12.08 -7.91
CA ASP A 107 -0.50 10.72 -8.37
C ASP A 107 -0.59 9.72 -7.21
N TYR A 108 0.13 10.01 -6.14
CA TYR A 108 0.20 9.13 -4.99
C TYR A 108 -1.08 9.14 -4.15
N GLY A 109 -1.71 10.30 -4.00
CA GLY A 109 -3.00 10.45 -3.34
C GLY A 109 -4.10 9.71 -4.08
N SER A 110 -4.16 9.84 -5.41
CA SER A 110 -5.12 9.10 -6.24
C SER A 110 -4.89 7.58 -6.19
N LYS A 111 -3.62 7.15 -6.18
CA LYS A 111 -3.28 5.73 -6.01
C LYS A 111 -3.82 5.18 -4.69
N ILE A 112 -3.65 5.90 -3.59
CA ILE A 112 -4.12 5.45 -2.28
C ILE A 112 -5.65 5.43 -2.21
N ASP A 113 -6.32 6.45 -2.70
CA ASP A 113 -7.78 6.48 -2.74
C ASP A 113 -8.35 5.30 -3.54
N LEU A 114 -7.79 5.06 -4.74
CA LEU A 114 -8.21 3.94 -5.59
C LEU A 114 -7.90 2.57 -4.96
N LEU A 115 -6.78 2.46 -4.25
CA LEU A 115 -6.42 1.25 -3.50
C LEU A 115 -7.42 0.99 -2.37
N ASN A 116 -7.79 2.02 -1.61
CA ASN A 116 -8.81 1.92 -0.57
C ASN A 116 -10.17 1.51 -1.15
N LEU A 117 -10.59 2.11 -2.28
CA LEU A 117 -11.83 1.70 -2.98
C LEU A 117 -11.80 0.22 -3.37
N GLN A 118 -10.69 -0.25 -3.94
CA GLN A 118 -10.51 -1.65 -4.32
C GLN A 118 -10.58 -2.58 -3.10
N TRP A 119 -9.96 -2.21 -1.99
CA TRP A 119 -9.97 -3.02 -0.78
C TRP A 119 -11.35 -3.07 -0.14
N ILE A 120 -12.08 -1.94 -0.04
CA ILE A 120 -13.46 -1.93 0.46
C ILE A 120 -14.34 -2.85 -0.40
N TYR A 121 -14.30 -2.68 -1.71
CA TYR A 121 -15.09 -3.49 -2.64
C TYR A 121 -14.81 -4.98 -2.46
N ARG A 122 -13.53 -5.37 -2.46
CA ARG A 122 -13.12 -6.79 -2.34
C ARG A 122 -13.51 -7.37 -0.98
N ALA A 123 -13.29 -6.61 0.09
CA ALA A 123 -13.66 -7.02 1.44
C ALA A 123 -15.16 -7.28 1.59
N LYS A 124 -15.98 -6.46 0.93
CA LYS A 124 -17.45 -6.64 0.93
C LYS A 124 -17.90 -7.78 0.01
N LYS A 125 -17.41 -7.79 -1.24
CA LYS A 125 -17.92 -8.69 -2.28
C LYS A 125 -17.45 -10.12 -2.14
N TYR A 126 -16.18 -10.32 -1.77
CA TYR A 126 -15.56 -11.65 -1.79
C TYR A 126 -15.33 -12.24 -0.40
N TYR A 127 -15.21 -11.39 0.62
CA TYR A 127 -14.86 -11.83 1.98
C TYR A 127 -15.97 -11.56 3.00
N GLU A 128 -17.03 -10.86 2.63
CA GLU A 128 -18.16 -10.51 3.51
C GLU A 128 -17.70 -9.95 4.87
N MET A 129 -16.64 -9.15 4.86
CA MET A 129 -16.01 -8.62 6.06
C MET A 129 -16.91 -7.60 6.75
N LYS A 130 -16.83 -7.56 8.08
CA LYS A 130 -17.52 -6.53 8.87
C LYS A 130 -16.89 -5.16 8.67
N PRO A 131 -17.65 -4.06 8.78
CA PRO A 131 -17.12 -2.70 8.63
C PRO A 131 -15.89 -2.41 9.48
N VAL A 132 -15.84 -2.88 10.72
CA VAL A 132 -14.71 -2.67 11.64
C VAL A 132 -13.42 -3.28 11.09
N ASP A 133 -13.51 -4.46 10.48
CA ASP A 133 -12.37 -5.15 9.89
C ASP A 133 -11.93 -4.47 8.58
N ILE A 134 -12.89 -3.96 7.79
CA ILE A 134 -12.61 -3.20 6.58
C ILE A 134 -11.84 -1.91 6.92
N TYR A 135 -12.26 -1.17 7.95
CA TYR A 135 -11.52 0.03 8.39
C TYR A 135 -10.07 -0.27 8.76
N ALA A 136 -9.80 -1.44 9.35
CA ALA A 136 -8.44 -1.85 9.72
C ALA A 136 -7.53 -2.10 8.49
N LEU A 137 -8.11 -2.45 7.33
CA LEU A 137 -7.35 -2.66 6.09
C LEU A 137 -6.92 -1.35 5.42
N LEU A 138 -7.65 -0.27 5.61
CA LEU A 138 -7.48 0.93 4.82
C LEU A 138 -6.18 1.67 5.15
N VAL A 139 -5.56 2.24 4.13
CA VAL A 139 -4.51 3.23 4.31
C VAL A 139 -5.16 4.51 4.85
N PRO A 140 -4.74 5.03 6.03
CA PRO A 140 -5.38 6.18 6.67
C PRO A 140 -4.93 7.51 6.02
N ILE A 141 -5.08 7.61 4.72
CA ILE A 141 -4.74 8.78 3.91
C ILE A 141 -5.93 9.07 3.00
N HIS A 142 -6.39 10.31 3.03
CA HIS A 142 -7.53 10.79 2.26
C HIS A 142 -7.07 11.90 1.32
N TYR A 143 -7.24 11.71 0.03
CA TYR A 143 -6.90 12.72 -0.98
C TYR A 143 -8.15 13.39 -1.58
N LYS A 144 -8.94 12.66 -2.34
CA LYS A 144 -10.23 13.10 -2.90
C LYS A 144 -11.43 12.38 -2.30
N LEU A 145 -11.20 11.27 -1.60
CA LEU A 145 -12.22 10.60 -0.82
C LEU A 145 -12.23 11.19 0.57
N SER A 146 -13.30 11.86 0.95
CA SER A 146 -13.46 12.36 2.32
C SER A 146 -13.67 11.22 3.31
N THR A 147 -13.46 11.48 4.58
CA THR A 147 -13.72 10.51 5.66
C THR A 147 -15.18 10.04 5.65
N GLU A 148 -16.11 10.97 5.39
CA GLU A 148 -17.56 10.71 5.32
C GLU A 148 -17.86 9.76 4.16
N LEU A 149 -17.28 10.02 2.98
CA LEU A 149 -17.49 9.19 1.79
C LEU A 149 -16.90 7.78 1.97
N ILE A 150 -15.72 7.66 2.59
CA ILE A 150 -15.16 6.36 2.95
C ILE A 150 -16.08 5.63 3.92
N LYS A 151 -16.64 6.34 4.91
CA LYS A 151 -17.60 5.75 5.84
C LYS A 151 -18.84 5.23 5.11
N GLU A 152 -19.45 6.03 4.23
CA GLU A 152 -20.59 5.60 3.41
C GLU A 152 -20.26 4.34 2.59
N LEU A 153 -19.10 4.28 1.94
CA LEU A 153 -18.65 3.12 1.16
C LEU A 153 -18.43 1.87 2.02
N VAL A 154 -17.80 2.01 3.19
CA VAL A 154 -17.56 0.88 4.10
C VAL A 154 -18.87 0.37 4.71
N GLU A 155 -19.78 1.26 5.10
CA GLU A 155 -21.05 0.93 5.76
C GLU A 155 -22.18 0.62 4.76
N ALA A 156 -21.95 0.76 3.45
CA ALA A 156 -22.95 0.42 2.43
C ALA A 156 -23.51 -0.99 2.66
N PRO A 157 -24.84 -1.18 2.68
CA PRO A 157 -25.42 -2.47 3.03
C PRO A 157 -25.26 -3.53 1.94
N SER A 158 -25.01 -3.13 0.71
CA SER A 158 -24.84 -4.04 -0.45
C SER A 158 -23.79 -3.51 -1.43
N ILE A 159 -23.43 -4.34 -2.40
CA ILE A 159 -22.52 -3.95 -3.49
C ILE A 159 -23.18 -2.93 -4.42
N GLU A 160 -24.46 -3.05 -4.65
CA GLU A 160 -25.25 -2.12 -5.48
C GLU A 160 -25.24 -0.71 -4.85
N GLU A 161 -25.39 -0.61 -3.52
CA GLU A 161 -25.30 0.68 -2.84
C GLU A 161 -23.87 1.21 -2.83
N PHE A 162 -22.85 0.35 -2.67
CA PHE A 162 -21.45 0.74 -2.84
C PHE A 162 -21.22 1.34 -4.24
N ASP A 163 -21.70 0.69 -5.30
CA ASP A 163 -21.55 1.17 -6.68
C ASP A 163 -22.27 2.52 -6.88
N HIS A 164 -23.46 2.68 -6.27
CA HIS A 164 -24.18 3.96 -6.29
C HIS A 164 -23.39 5.09 -5.62
N ILE A 165 -22.76 4.82 -4.48
CA ILE A 165 -21.91 5.79 -3.78
C ILE A 165 -20.62 6.06 -4.59
N LEU A 166 -20.02 5.03 -5.18
CA LEU A 166 -18.83 5.13 -6.03
C LEU A 166 -19.07 6.08 -7.21
N GLN A 167 -20.27 6.07 -7.80
CA GLN A 167 -20.66 6.98 -8.89
C GLN A 167 -20.60 8.46 -8.50
N LYS A 168 -20.71 8.79 -7.22
CA LYS A 168 -20.59 10.17 -6.72
C LYS A 168 -19.14 10.64 -6.64
N THR A 169 -18.16 9.73 -6.72
CA THR A 169 -16.74 10.06 -6.62
C THR A 169 -16.21 10.75 -7.86
N SER A 170 -15.15 11.55 -7.69
CA SER A 170 -14.44 12.15 -8.83
C SER A 170 -13.77 11.10 -9.72
N TYR A 171 -13.51 9.92 -9.20
CA TYR A 171 -12.90 8.82 -9.94
C TYR A 171 -13.86 8.22 -10.95
N TRP A 172 -15.14 8.09 -10.63
CA TRP A 172 -16.17 7.60 -11.55
C TRP A 172 -16.32 8.48 -12.79
N ARG A 173 -16.27 9.79 -12.64
CA ARG A 173 -16.49 10.76 -13.74
C ARG A 173 -15.40 10.74 -14.82
N HIS A 174 -14.24 10.20 -14.52
CA HIS A 174 -13.12 10.13 -15.46
C HIS A 174 -13.11 8.86 -16.31
N TYR A 175 -14.05 7.94 -16.08
CA TYR A 175 -14.10 6.63 -16.74
C TYR A 175 -15.51 6.31 -17.20
N ASP A 176 -15.64 5.95 -18.47
CA ASP A 176 -16.82 5.27 -18.99
C ASP A 176 -16.86 3.85 -18.40
N PHE A 177 -17.49 3.72 -17.24
CA PHE A 177 -17.75 2.43 -16.66
C PHE A 177 -18.88 1.75 -17.45
N ASN A 178 -18.50 0.92 -18.40
CA ASN A 178 -19.41 -0.10 -18.91
C ASN A 178 -19.60 -1.15 -17.81
N GLU A 179 -20.80 -1.72 -17.71
CA GLU A 179 -21.20 -2.74 -16.72
C GLU A 179 -20.26 -3.96 -16.62
N THR A 180 -19.31 -4.09 -17.53
CA THR A 180 -18.33 -5.17 -17.62
C THR A 180 -16.98 -4.87 -16.95
N LEU A 181 -16.72 -3.62 -16.51
CA LEU A 181 -15.43 -3.26 -15.90
C LEU A 181 -15.38 -3.67 -14.42
N THR A 182 -14.33 -4.41 -14.07
CA THR A 182 -14.05 -4.74 -12.67
C THR A 182 -13.38 -3.58 -11.95
N ILE A 183 -13.47 -3.57 -10.60
CA ILE A 183 -12.80 -2.55 -9.77
C ILE A 183 -11.28 -2.56 -9.99
N GLU A 184 -10.69 -3.70 -10.32
CA GLU A 184 -9.27 -3.86 -10.64
C GLU A 184 -8.90 -3.20 -11.97
N GLN A 185 -9.77 -3.28 -12.96
CA GLN A 185 -9.60 -2.59 -14.25
C GLN A 185 -9.71 -1.08 -14.03
N MET A 186 -10.73 -0.63 -13.28
CA MET A 186 -10.87 0.75 -12.87
C MET A 186 -9.59 1.28 -12.22
N TYR A 187 -9.05 0.56 -11.23
CA TYR A 187 -7.81 0.93 -10.55
C TYR A 187 -6.65 1.13 -11.53
N ARG A 188 -6.42 0.17 -12.43
CA ARG A 188 -5.33 0.21 -13.41
C ARG A 188 -5.50 1.36 -14.41
N ASP A 189 -6.70 1.50 -14.96
CA ASP A 189 -6.97 2.47 -16.01
C ASP A 189 -6.90 3.90 -15.46
N CYS A 190 -7.39 4.12 -14.23
CA CYS A 190 -7.24 5.39 -13.52
C CYS A 190 -5.78 5.76 -13.33
N LEU A 191 -4.98 4.86 -12.79
CA LEU A 191 -3.56 5.12 -12.57
C LEU A 191 -2.80 5.33 -13.88
N TYR A 192 -3.04 4.49 -14.86
CA TYR A 192 -2.41 4.64 -16.19
C TYR A 192 -2.72 6.00 -16.81
N HIS A 193 -3.98 6.43 -16.73
CA HIS A 193 -4.37 7.75 -17.22
C HIS A 193 -3.62 8.87 -16.50
N PHE A 194 -3.65 8.90 -15.16
CA PHE A 194 -2.98 9.94 -14.38
C PHE A 194 -1.48 10.00 -14.68
N TYR A 195 -0.79 8.87 -14.61
CA TYR A 195 0.64 8.80 -14.86
C TYR A 195 1.01 9.20 -16.29
N THR A 196 0.22 8.75 -17.28
CA THR A 196 0.47 9.08 -18.69
C THR A 196 0.26 10.57 -18.95
N VAL A 197 -0.81 11.16 -18.42
CA VAL A 197 -1.09 12.61 -18.59
C VAL A 197 0.01 13.43 -17.92
N ASP A 198 0.41 13.07 -16.71
CA ASP A 198 1.42 13.83 -15.99
C ASP A 198 2.80 13.69 -16.58
N ARG A 199 3.20 12.52 -17.04
CA ARG A 199 4.45 12.31 -17.76
C ARG A 199 4.50 13.12 -19.08
N ARG A 200 3.42 13.14 -19.85
CA ARG A 200 3.35 13.91 -21.10
C ARG A 200 3.43 15.41 -20.86
N ARG A 201 2.78 15.92 -19.80
CA ARG A 201 2.79 17.34 -19.43
C ARG A 201 4.09 17.80 -18.77
N ASN A 202 4.79 16.88 -18.10
CA ASN A 202 5.95 17.18 -17.27
C ASN A 202 7.04 16.10 -17.45
N PRO A 203 7.66 15.99 -18.63
CA PRO A 203 8.57 14.89 -18.97
C PRO A 203 9.87 14.88 -18.15
N TYR A 204 10.24 16.01 -17.53
CA TYR A 204 11.46 16.16 -16.73
C TYR A 204 11.15 16.28 -15.22
N SER A 205 10.04 15.72 -14.77
CA SER A 205 9.59 15.77 -13.38
C SER A 205 9.53 14.38 -12.75
N ILE A 206 9.17 14.33 -11.46
CA ILE A 206 8.89 13.10 -10.73
C ILE A 206 7.79 12.24 -11.40
N ALA A 207 6.93 12.83 -12.24
CA ALA A 207 5.93 12.10 -13.01
C ALA A 207 6.54 10.99 -13.89
N THR A 208 7.77 11.16 -14.35
CA THR A 208 8.49 10.13 -15.12
C THR A 208 8.87 8.93 -14.25
N ILE A 209 9.21 9.17 -12.97
CA ILE A 209 9.57 8.11 -12.02
C ILE A 209 8.32 7.35 -11.56
N ASN A 210 7.21 8.05 -11.35
CA ASN A 210 5.95 7.44 -10.89
C ASN A 210 5.35 6.45 -11.90
N THR A 211 5.83 6.46 -13.17
CA THR A 211 5.31 5.60 -14.24
C THR A 211 5.97 4.21 -14.23
N TYR A 212 7.06 4.04 -13.49
CA TYR A 212 7.79 2.78 -13.30
C TYR A 212 7.51 2.21 -11.91
#